data_620d41d8a90d191185795ebad9c4cf64
#
_entry.id   620d41d8a90d191185795ebad9c4cf64
#
_cell.length_a   1.000
_cell.length_b   1.000
_cell.length_c   1.000
_cell.angle_alpha   90.00
_cell.angle_beta   90.00
_cell.angle_gamma   90.00
#
_symmetry.space_group_name_H-M   'P 1'
#
loop_
_entity.id
_entity.type
_entity.pdbx_description
1 polymer ?
#
loop_
_entity_poly.entity_id
_entity_poly.type
_entity_poly.pdbx_seq_one_letter_code
_entity_poly.pdbx_strand_id
1 'polypeptide(L)'
;MTEGQFRIRDLELVVALHEEGNMTQAAKRLGMSEPALSKQLKKIERRIQTPLFERGNGGVVTTGSGRSFVAHAAESVQAFRRAVHEAQESKHNALHRLRIGVSTCHPLNLIEMLRTVEMRLYKNLVVEIVTAYSFELMADLQHHDLDLVIVTSPPSSALITSLCFATNPFMIVVRQGHPLAGKVSVRLHELGPYPWVFFNRNIHHHMHDLILQRTRAECETAGISHSVSQEEHAVALLTDNRLLAWLTPAGAERAAHSGLKSIPLEDSQIRLEMHIATLANNNSPLVSEYVRTFMKRIEEQRPPLQLQLPIGMRGDN
;
A
#
# COMPACT_ATOMS: atom_id res chain seq x y z
N MET A 1 3.42 -37.94 17.48
CA MET A 1 4.26 -36.95 16.80
C MET A 1 5.02 -36.20 17.89
N THR A 2 6.30 -36.47 18.08
CA THR A 2 7.15 -35.81 19.08
C THR A 2 7.48 -34.43 18.50
N GLU A 3 6.80 -33.39 18.99
CA GLU A 3 7.15 -31.98 18.74
C GLU A 3 8.57 -31.71 19.28
N GLY A 4 9.55 -31.92 18.42
CA GLY A 4 10.92 -31.57 18.71
C GLY A 4 10.98 -30.04 18.88
N GLN A 5 11.35 -29.58 20.09
CA GLN A 5 11.47 -28.16 20.44
C GLN A 5 12.33 -27.40 19.41
N PHE A 6 11.69 -26.65 18.51
CA PHE A 6 12.36 -25.66 17.66
C PHE A 6 12.72 -24.46 18.52
N ARG A 7 13.92 -23.93 18.29
CA ARG A 7 14.37 -22.68 18.90
C ARG A 7 14.26 -21.57 17.88
N ILE A 8 14.05 -20.35 18.31
CA ILE A 8 14.02 -19.19 17.42
C ILE A 8 15.27 -19.12 16.52
N ARG A 9 16.42 -19.50 17.05
CA ARG A 9 17.69 -19.58 16.32
C ARG A 9 17.67 -20.59 15.16
N ASP A 10 16.85 -21.64 15.24
CA ASP A 10 16.66 -22.60 14.15
C ASP A 10 15.88 -21.95 12.99
N LEU A 11 14.92 -21.09 13.31
CA LEU A 11 14.15 -20.33 12.31
C LEU A 11 15.01 -19.23 11.69
N GLU A 12 15.80 -18.50 12.49
CA GLU A 12 16.75 -17.49 11.99
C GLU A 12 17.76 -18.09 11.00
N LEU A 13 18.22 -19.29 11.27
CA LEU A 13 19.14 -20.00 10.37
C LEU A 13 18.50 -20.26 9.00
N VAL A 14 17.29 -20.76 8.99
CA VAL A 14 16.58 -21.09 7.74
C VAL A 14 16.27 -19.82 6.94
N VAL A 15 15.86 -18.75 7.59
CA VAL A 15 15.60 -17.45 6.97
C VAL A 15 16.89 -16.86 6.38
N ALA A 16 17.97 -16.80 7.16
CA ALA A 16 19.25 -16.27 6.69
C ALA A 16 19.81 -17.08 5.50
N LEU A 17 19.66 -18.41 5.51
CA LEU A 17 20.12 -19.23 4.40
C LEU A 17 19.31 -19.02 3.12
N HIS A 18 18.00 -18.76 3.25
CA HIS A 18 17.15 -18.43 2.13
C HIS A 18 17.53 -17.08 1.48
N GLU A 19 17.72 -16.05 2.32
CA GLU A 19 18.05 -14.70 1.88
C GLU A 19 19.43 -14.61 1.24
N GLU A 20 20.43 -15.33 1.78
CA GLU A 20 21.80 -15.32 1.26
C GLU A 20 22.01 -16.27 0.06
N GLY A 21 21.21 -17.33 -0.06
CA GLY A 21 21.38 -18.38 -1.10
C GLY A 21 22.74 -19.07 -1.07
N ASN A 22 23.54 -18.83 -0.02
CA ASN A 22 24.93 -19.30 0.12
C ASN A 22 25.26 -19.65 1.56
N MET A 23 25.78 -20.87 1.76
CA MET A 23 26.10 -21.40 3.10
C MET A 23 27.15 -20.59 3.84
N THR A 24 28.19 -20.16 3.14
CA THR A 24 29.31 -19.40 3.74
C THR A 24 28.84 -18.01 4.19
N GLN A 25 28.03 -17.31 3.38
CA GLN A 25 27.49 -15.99 3.70
C GLN A 25 26.49 -16.07 4.85
N ALA A 26 25.57 -17.04 4.82
CA ALA A 26 24.62 -17.26 5.89
C ALA A 26 25.32 -17.60 7.22
N ALA A 27 26.36 -18.44 7.19
CA ALA A 27 27.15 -18.75 8.36
C ALA A 27 27.84 -17.51 8.94
N LYS A 28 28.46 -16.69 8.08
CA LYS A 28 29.08 -15.42 8.47
C LYS A 28 28.07 -14.48 9.13
N ARG A 29 26.90 -14.32 8.53
CA ARG A 29 25.80 -13.48 9.06
C ARG A 29 25.33 -13.94 10.44
N LEU A 30 25.29 -15.25 10.67
CA LEU A 30 24.84 -15.85 11.93
C LEU A 30 25.96 -15.99 12.99
N GLY A 31 27.18 -15.58 12.66
CA GLY A 31 28.33 -15.70 13.56
C GLY A 31 28.74 -17.15 13.87
N MET A 32 28.60 -18.06 12.88
CA MET A 32 28.91 -19.48 13.03
C MET A 32 29.77 -20.00 11.88
N SER A 33 30.36 -21.20 12.05
CA SER A 33 31.07 -21.84 10.95
C SER A 33 30.12 -22.55 9.97
N GLU A 34 30.50 -22.64 8.71
CA GLU A 34 29.71 -23.34 7.68
C GLU A 34 29.42 -24.83 8.04
N PRO A 35 30.37 -25.63 8.58
CA PRO A 35 30.06 -26.96 9.06
C PRO A 35 29.03 -27.01 10.17
N ALA A 36 29.04 -26.02 11.07
CA ALA A 36 28.06 -25.93 12.16
C ALA A 36 26.66 -25.60 11.61
N LEU A 37 26.59 -24.67 10.67
CA LEU A 37 25.32 -24.31 9.98
C LEU A 37 24.76 -25.52 9.23
N SER A 38 25.58 -26.21 8.43
CA SER A 38 25.18 -27.44 7.70
C SER A 38 24.68 -28.55 8.64
N LYS A 39 25.35 -28.77 9.78
CA LYS A 39 24.93 -29.73 10.78
C LYS A 39 23.58 -29.36 11.41
N GLN A 40 23.38 -28.09 11.71
CA GLN A 40 22.12 -27.58 12.31
C GLN A 40 20.97 -27.65 11.30
N LEU A 41 21.20 -27.27 10.04
CA LEU A 41 20.22 -27.41 8.96
C LEU A 41 19.75 -28.85 8.82
N LYS A 42 20.68 -29.83 8.70
CA LYS A 42 20.34 -31.26 8.64
C LYS A 42 19.51 -31.72 9.84
N LYS A 43 19.74 -31.14 11.05
CA LYS A 43 18.96 -31.44 12.23
C LYS A 43 17.54 -30.90 12.13
N ILE A 44 17.37 -29.71 11.58
CA ILE A 44 16.06 -29.07 11.32
C ILE A 44 15.28 -29.94 10.32
N GLU A 45 15.86 -30.21 9.16
CA GLU A 45 15.24 -31.02 8.09
C GLU A 45 14.85 -32.44 8.55
N ARG A 46 15.68 -33.08 9.34
CA ARG A 46 15.35 -34.37 9.96
C ARG A 46 14.14 -34.31 10.89
N ARG A 47 13.99 -33.23 11.66
CA ARG A 47 12.84 -33.04 12.54
C ARG A 47 11.54 -32.83 11.77
N ILE A 48 11.62 -32.09 10.66
CA ILE A 48 10.47 -31.80 9.78
C ILE A 48 10.21 -33.02 8.85
N GLN A 49 11.19 -33.91 8.72
CA GLN A 49 11.18 -35.06 7.78
C GLN A 49 11.03 -34.61 6.31
N THR A 50 11.51 -33.39 6.00
CA THR A 50 11.39 -32.81 4.66
C THR A 50 12.62 -31.95 4.39
N PRO A 51 13.27 -32.07 3.22
CA PRO A 51 14.34 -31.16 2.83
C PRO A 51 13.78 -29.76 2.53
N LEU A 52 14.39 -28.75 3.15
CA LEU A 52 14.04 -27.36 2.95
C LEU A 52 14.90 -26.69 1.87
N PHE A 53 16.11 -27.22 1.68
CA PHE A 53 17.09 -26.70 0.72
C PHE A 53 17.72 -27.82 -0.09
N GLU A 54 18.12 -27.46 -1.31
CA GLU A 54 18.89 -28.33 -2.23
C GLU A 54 20.07 -27.55 -2.81
N ARG A 55 21.08 -28.30 -3.31
CA ARG A 55 22.23 -27.70 -3.98
C ARG A 55 21.84 -27.31 -5.41
N GLY A 56 22.01 -26.00 -5.75
CA GLY A 56 21.82 -25.49 -7.09
C GLY A 56 23.13 -25.06 -7.76
N ASN A 57 23.06 -24.69 -9.04
CA ASN A 57 24.18 -24.14 -9.79
C ASN A 57 24.57 -22.77 -9.21
N GLY A 58 25.55 -22.75 -8.30
CA GLY A 58 26.08 -21.53 -7.68
C GLY A 58 25.71 -21.31 -6.21
N GLY A 59 25.04 -22.25 -5.54
CA GLY A 59 24.72 -22.08 -4.12
C GLY A 59 23.66 -23.04 -3.59
N VAL A 60 22.84 -22.54 -2.71
CA VAL A 60 21.76 -23.30 -2.05
C VAL A 60 20.42 -22.71 -2.49
N VAL A 61 19.50 -23.54 -2.96
CA VAL A 61 18.18 -23.15 -3.44
C VAL A 61 17.12 -23.73 -2.51
N THR A 62 16.10 -22.94 -2.21
CA THR A 62 14.99 -23.36 -1.35
C THR A 62 14.01 -24.26 -2.12
N THR A 63 13.67 -25.41 -1.56
CA THR A 63 12.67 -26.34 -2.13
C THR A 63 11.25 -25.75 -2.09
N GLY A 64 10.27 -26.39 -2.73
CA GLY A 64 8.86 -26.01 -2.64
C GLY A 64 8.37 -25.99 -1.18
N SER A 65 8.64 -27.04 -0.42
CA SER A 65 8.32 -27.14 1.01
C SER A 65 9.11 -26.12 1.84
N GLY A 66 10.37 -25.90 1.45
CA GLY A 66 11.24 -24.89 2.07
C GLY A 66 10.68 -23.48 1.96
N ARG A 67 10.15 -23.07 0.82
CA ARG A 67 9.55 -21.74 0.65
C ARG A 67 8.40 -21.48 1.63
N SER A 68 7.49 -22.46 1.78
CA SER A 68 6.40 -22.34 2.75
C SER A 68 6.92 -22.26 4.19
N PHE A 69 7.90 -23.10 4.54
CA PHE A 69 8.48 -23.09 5.87
C PHE A 69 9.23 -21.78 6.18
N VAL A 70 10.03 -21.26 5.22
CA VAL A 70 10.77 -19.99 5.35
C VAL A 70 9.82 -18.82 5.58
N ALA A 71 8.70 -18.73 4.85
CA ALA A 71 7.73 -17.68 5.02
C ALA A 71 7.22 -17.61 6.47
N HIS A 72 6.76 -18.74 7.02
CA HIS A 72 6.27 -18.80 8.41
C HIS A 72 7.38 -18.65 9.44
N ALA A 73 8.61 -19.11 9.13
CA ALA A 73 9.77 -18.90 9.99
C ALA A 73 10.14 -17.42 10.10
N ALA A 74 10.11 -16.68 8.99
CA ALA A 74 10.36 -15.25 8.96
C ALA A 74 9.33 -14.48 9.82
N GLU A 75 8.04 -14.78 9.66
CA GLU A 75 6.97 -14.20 10.50
C GLU A 75 7.21 -14.46 11.99
N SER A 76 7.58 -15.69 12.36
CA SER A 76 7.83 -16.09 13.74
C SER A 76 9.04 -15.35 14.33
N VAL A 77 10.14 -15.22 13.57
CA VAL A 77 11.34 -14.48 13.98
C VAL A 77 11.01 -13.01 14.20
N GLN A 78 10.27 -12.39 13.31
CA GLN A 78 9.85 -11.00 13.44
C GLN A 78 8.92 -10.79 14.63
N ALA A 79 7.95 -11.69 14.86
CA ALA A 79 7.07 -11.63 16.02
C ALA A 79 7.86 -11.72 17.34
N PHE A 80 8.84 -12.62 17.41
CA PHE A 80 9.72 -12.73 18.57
C PHE A 80 10.56 -11.47 18.80
N ARG A 81 11.17 -10.91 17.75
CA ARG A 81 11.95 -9.66 17.84
C ARG A 81 11.11 -8.51 18.34
N ARG A 82 9.85 -8.39 17.86
CA ARG A 82 8.92 -7.37 18.38
C ARG A 82 8.63 -7.56 19.84
N ALA A 83 8.31 -8.78 20.28
CA ALA A 83 8.01 -9.06 21.69
C ALA A 83 9.19 -8.69 22.62
N VAL A 84 10.43 -8.99 22.19
CA VAL A 84 11.64 -8.59 22.93
C VAL A 84 11.79 -7.07 22.98
N HIS A 85 11.58 -6.40 21.85
CA HIS A 85 11.70 -4.94 21.74
C HIS A 85 10.66 -4.23 22.62
N GLU A 86 9.39 -4.64 22.53
CA GLU A 86 8.30 -4.11 23.38
C GLU A 86 8.57 -4.32 24.87
N ALA A 87 9.08 -5.50 25.24
CA ALA A 87 9.45 -5.78 26.62
C ALA A 87 10.62 -4.91 27.13
N GLN A 88 11.57 -4.61 26.27
CA GLN A 88 12.71 -3.73 26.59
C GLN A 88 12.27 -2.26 26.69
N GLU A 89 11.41 -1.80 25.81
CA GLU A 89 10.87 -0.44 25.83
C GLU A 89 9.99 -0.17 27.06
N SER A 90 9.25 -1.18 27.54
CA SER A 90 8.42 -1.07 28.76
C SER A 90 9.20 -0.70 30.03
N LYS A 91 10.53 -0.87 30.05
CA LYS A 91 11.39 -0.53 31.17
C LYS A 91 11.85 0.94 31.24
N HIS A 92 11.77 1.70 30.13
CA HIS A 92 12.31 3.05 30.02
C HIS A 92 11.29 4.03 29.46
N ASN A 93 10.28 4.43 30.25
CA ASN A 93 9.32 5.48 29.85
C ASN A 93 8.86 5.31 28.39
N ALA A 94 8.12 4.23 28.13
CA ALA A 94 7.92 3.61 26.83
C ALA A 94 7.55 4.60 25.73
N LEU A 95 8.46 4.82 24.80
CA LEU A 95 8.16 5.36 23.49
C LEU A 95 7.41 4.28 22.71
N HIS A 96 6.13 4.46 22.53
CA HIS A 96 5.36 3.57 21.65
C HIS A 96 5.64 3.97 20.20
N ARG A 97 6.07 3.03 19.37
CA ARG A 97 6.29 3.27 17.92
C ARG A 97 5.16 2.66 17.12
N LEU A 98 4.69 3.40 16.15
CA LEU A 98 3.70 2.96 15.17
C LEU A 98 4.20 3.25 13.76
N ARG A 99 4.47 2.21 12.98
CA ARG A 99 4.98 2.29 11.62
C ARG A 99 3.82 2.24 10.64
N ILE A 100 3.62 3.34 9.94
CA ILE A 100 2.51 3.53 9.01
C ILE A 100 3.03 3.64 7.59
N GLY A 101 2.59 2.77 6.70
CA GLY A 101 2.80 2.92 5.27
C GLY A 101 1.70 3.76 4.63
N VAL A 102 2.06 4.72 3.78
CA VAL A 102 1.10 5.58 3.09
C VAL A 102 1.37 5.54 1.59
N SER A 103 0.35 5.21 0.79
CA SER A 103 0.47 5.22 -0.67
C SER A 103 0.87 6.59 -1.20
N THR A 104 1.71 6.63 -2.23
CA THR A 104 2.12 7.88 -2.92
C THR A 104 0.95 8.72 -3.43
N CYS A 105 -0.21 8.11 -3.64
CA CYS A 105 -1.43 8.78 -4.12
C CYS A 105 -2.31 9.35 -2.98
N HIS A 106 -1.73 9.78 -1.88
CA HIS A 106 -2.46 10.31 -0.72
C HIS A 106 -2.76 11.82 -0.83
N PRO A 107 -3.84 12.34 -0.20
CA PRO A 107 -4.08 13.77 -0.03
C PRO A 107 -2.97 14.47 0.76
N LEU A 108 -2.71 15.74 0.45
CA LEU A 108 -1.61 16.51 1.05
C LEU A 108 -1.70 16.59 2.59
N ASN A 109 -2.91 16.70 3.15
CA ASN A 109 -3.14 16.81 4.58
C ASN A 109 -3.13 15.47 5.34
N LEU A 110 -3.09 14.32 4.63
CA LEU A 110 -3.20 13.01 5.27
C LEU A 110 -2.05 12.73 6.24
N ILE A 111 -0.81 13.05 5.85
CA ILE A 111 0.37 12.84 6.70
C ILE A 111 0.25 13.62 8.02
N GLU A 112 -0.20 14.86 7.94
CA GLU A 112 -0.43 15.69 9.14
C GLU A 112 -1.55 15.10 10.00
N MET A 113 -2.64 14.67 9.37
CA MET A 113 -3.74 14.01 10.07
C MET A 113 -3.28 12.76 10.82
N LEU A 114 -2.44 11.93 10.21
CA LEU A 114 -1.89 10.73 10.84
C LEU A 114 -0.98 11.08 12.03
N ARG A 115 -0.10 12.06 11.89
CA ARG A 115 0.84 12.46 12.95
C ARG A 115 0.16 13.13 14.14
N THR A 116 -0.98 13.73 13.93
CA THR A 116 -1.73 14.50 14.95
C THR A 116 -2.90 13.72 15.56
N VAL A 117 -2.95 12.39 15.39
CA VAL A 117 -3.91 11.54 16.10
C VAL A 117 -3.55 11.50 17.58
N GLU A 118 -4.42 12.05 18.42
CA GLU A 118 -4.22 12.06 19.87
C GLU A 118 -4.61 10.71 20.48
N MET A 119 -3.65 10.06 21.14
CA MET A 119 -3.82 8.77 21.78
C MET A 119 -3.75 8.92 23.30
N ARG A 120 -4.90 8.83 23.98
CA ARG A 120 -4.99 9.05 25.44
C ARG A 120 -4.14 8.08 26.27
N LEU A 121 -4.10 6.82 25.85
CA LEU A 121 -3.35 5.75 26.53
C LEU A 121 -1.86 5.69 26.15
N TYR A 122 -1.49 6.31 25.03
CA TYR A 122 -0.13 6.25 24.45
C TYR A 122 0.46 7.66 24.29
N LYS A 123 0.68 8.35 25.40
CA LYS A 123 1.14 9.76 25.41
C LYS A 123 2.46 10.01 24.72
N ASN A 124 3.33 8.98 24.65
CA ASN A 124 4.66 9.04 24.04
C ASN A 124 4.67 8.26 22.70
N LEU A 125 3.58 8.34 21.93
CA LEU A 125 3.49 7.69 20.62
C LEU A 125 4.39 8.41 19.60
N VAL A 126 5.28 7.67 18.96
CA VAL A 126 6.06 8.10 17.79
C VAL A 126 5.47 7.43 16.56
N VAL A 127 4.94 8.23 15.65
CA VAL A 127 4.41 7.77 14.37
C VAL A 127 5.51 7.90 13.31
N GLU A 128 5.98 6.76 12.81
CA GLU A 128 6.95 6.66 11.72
C GLU A 128 6.17 6.42 10.41
N ILE A 129 6.36 7.28 9.41
CA ILE A 129 5.62 7.20 8.14
C ILE A 129 6.59 6.87 7.01
N VAL A 130 6.26 5.84 6.25
CA VAL A 130 6.94 5.42 5.02
C VAL A 130 5.98 5.63 3.86
N THR A 131 6.46 6.23 2.77
CA THR A 131 5.67 6.43 1.56
C THR A 131 6.21 5.55 0.44
N ALA A 132 5.33 4.72 -0.12
CA ALA A 132 5.66 3.81 -1.23
C ALA A 132 4.41 3.49 -2.06
N TYR A 133 4.53 2.66 -3.08
CA TYR A 133 3.35 2.19 -3.81
C TYR A 133 2.54 1.19 -2.99
N SER A 134 1.22 1.14 -3.24
CA SER A 134 0.32 0.28 -2.47
C SER A 134 0.74 -1.19 -2.44
N PHE A 135 1.31 -1.73 -3.51
CA PHE A 135 1.74 -3.12 -3.56
C PHE A 135 2.98 -3.40 -2.68
N GLU A 136 3.92 -2.46 -2.61
CA GLU A 136 5.10 -2.51 -1.74
C GLU A 136 4.68 -2.45 -0.26
N LEU A 137 3.83 -1.48 0.08
CA LEU A 137 3.29 -1.32 1.43
C LEU A 137 2.52 -2.55 1.90
N MET A 138 1.80 -3.22 1.00
CA MET A 138 1.09 -4.46 1.31
C MET A 138 2.05 -5.62 1.60
N ALA A 139 3.18 -5.70 0.88
CA ALA A 139 4.23 -6.67 1.16
C ALA A 139 4.89 -6.39 2.52
N ASP A 140 5.25 -5.13 2.80
CA ASP A 140 5.85 -4.71 4.07
C ASP A 140 4.91 -4.97 5.26
N LEU A 141 3.60 -4.76 5.07
CA LEU A 141 2.59 -5.10 6.08
C LEU A 141 2.56 -6.62 6.35
N GLN A 142 2.60 -7.45 5.30
CA GLN A 142 2.62 -8.91 5.44
C GLN A 142 3.92 -9.42 6.07
N HIS A 143 5.04 -8.75 5.83
CA HIS A 143 6.33 -9.04 6.47
C HIS A 143 6.45 -8.44 7.88
N HIS A 144 5.42 -7.74 8.35
CA HIS A 144 5.40 -7.05 9.64
C HIS A 144 6.43 -5.91 9.76
N ASP A 145 6.92 -5.38 8.67
CA ASP A 145 7.77 -4.20 8.65
C ASP A 145 6.97 -2.92 8.89
N LEU A 146 5.67 -2.97 8.61
CA LEU A 146 4.67 -1.94 8.92
C LEU A 146 3.57 -2.51 9.84
N ASP A 147 2.99 -1.65 10.67
CA ASP A 147 1.92 -2.01 11.61
C ASP A 147 0.53 -1.79 11.01
N LEU A 148 0.39 -0.77 10.16
CA LEU A 148 -0.78 -0.50 9.33
C LEU A 148 -0.37 0.23 8.05
N VAL A 149 -1.22 0.16 7.04
CA VAL A 149 -0.98 0.84 5.76
C VAL A 149 -2.23 1.59 5.28
N ILE A 150 -2.00 2.70 4.57
CA ILE A 150 -3.03 3.40 3.81
C ILE A 150 -2.75 3.21 2.33
N VAL A 151 -3.65 2.53 1.65
CA VAL A 151 -3.51 2.10 0.26
C VAL A 151 -4.70 2.56 -0.58
N THR A 152 -4.49 2.65 -1.89
CA THR A 152 -5.50 3.12 -2.84
C THR A 152 -6.27 2.00 -3.54
N SER A 153 -6.02 0.77 -3.15
CA SER A 153 -6.74 -0.41 -3.64
C SER A 153 -7.17 -1.28 -2.47
N PRO A 154 -8.36 -1.87 -2.51
CA PRO A 154 -8.74 -2.86 -1.52
C PRO A 154 -7.77 -4.04 -1.59
N PRO A 155 -7.28 -4.53 -0.44
CA PRO A 155 -6.44 -5.72 -0.42
C PRO A 155 -7.25 -6.95 -0.83
N SER A 156 -6.66 -7.77 -1.71
CA SER A 156 -7.27 -9.04 -2.17
C SER A 156 -6.87 -10.26 -1.35
N SER A 157 -6.19 -10.07 -0.22
CA SER A 157 -5.68 -11.14 0.65
C SER A 157 -6.57 -11.35 1.87
N ALA A 158 -6.92 -12.62 2.17
CA ALA A 158 -7.61 -12.99 3.41
C ALA A 158 -6.80 -12.73 4.69
N LEU A 159 -5.48 -12.50 4.55
CA LEU A 159 -4.58 -12.16 5.66
C LEU A 159 -4.66 -10.69 6.07
N ILE A 160 -5.42 -9.87 5.35
CA ILE A 160 -5.49 -8.42 5.56
C ILE A 160 -6.94 -8.00 5.75
N THR A 161 -7.17 -7.21 6.79
CA THR A 161 -8.45 -6.52 7.02
C THR A 161 -8.30 -5.07 6.62
N SER A 162 -9.29 -4.51 5.92
CA SER A 162 -9.28 -3.11 5.52
C SER A 162 -10.62 -2.43 5.71
N LEU A 163 -10.56 -1.12 5.92
CA LEU A 163 -11.70 -0.21 5.98
C LEU A 163 -11.53 0.89 4.96
N CYS A 164 -12.50 1.05 4.05
CA CYS A 164 -12.54 2.18 3.13
C CYS A 164 -12.97 3.43 3.90
N PHE A 165 -12.18 4.48 3.85
CA PHE A 165 -12.50 5.75 4.54
C PHE A 165 -12.70 6.93 3.60
N ALA A 166 -12.27 6.84 2.34
CA ALA A 166 -12.50 7.87 1.34
C ALA A 166 -12.66 7.24 -0.06
N THR A 167 -13.48 7.88 -0.88
CA THR A 167 -13.70 7.52 -2.29
C THR A 167 -13.74 8.80 -3.11
N ASN A 168 -12.81 8.96 -4.02
CA ASN A 168 -12.61 10.18 -4.79
C ASN A 168 -12.70 9.92 -6.29
N PRO A 169 -13.21 10.87 -7.11
CA PRO A 169 -13.12 10.78 -8.56
C PRO A 169 -11.66 10.94 -9.00
N PHE A 170 -11.30 10.38 -10.15
CA PHE A 170 -10.11 10.84 -10.85
C PHE A 170 -10.30 12.25 -11.39
N MET A 171 -9.22 12.99 -11.50
CA MET A 171 -9.20 14.34 -12.05
C MET A 171 -8.57 14.32 -13.43
N ILE A 172 -9.25 14.95 -14.38
CA ILE A 172 -8.69 15.22 -15.70
C ILE A 172 -8.06 16.60 -15.66
N VAL A 173 -6.75 16.65 -15.87
CA VAL A 173 -5.99 17.88 -15.78
C VAL A 173 -5.54 18.30 -17.17
N VAL A 174 -5.78 19.55 -17.50
CA VAL A 174 -5.55 20.14 -18.83
C VAL A 174 -5.01 21.56 -18.74
N ARG A 175 -4.43 22.06 -19.81
CA ARG A 175 -4.09 23.48 -19.92
C ARG A 175 -5.35 24.35 -20.04
N GLN A 176 -5.23 25.63 -19.69
CA GLN A 176 -6.35 26.59 -19.77
C GLN A 176 -6.93 26.74 -21.20
N GLY A 177 -6.13 26.53 -22.24
CA GLY A 177 -6.56 26.57 -23.64
C GLY A 177 -7.17 25.28 -24.19
N HIS A 178 -7.29 24.24 -23.36
CA HIS A 178 -7.88 22.98 -23.79
C HIS A 178 -9.40 23.09 -23.97
N PRO A 179 -10.03 22.44 -24.97
CA PRO A 179 -11.48 22.51 -25.19
C PRO A 179 -12.33 22.09 -23.95
N LEU A 180 -11.80 21.21 -23.11
CA LEU A 180 -12.48 20.77 -21.87
C LEU A 180 -12.31 21.75 -20.70
N ALA A 181 -11.41 22.74 -20.78
CA ALA A 181 -11.01 23.56 -19.62
C ALA A 181 -12.16 24.38 -18.99
N GLY A 182 -13.23 24.65 -19.74
CA GLY A 182 -14.42 25.34 -19.26
C GLY A 182 -15.48 24.46 -18.62
N LYS A 183 -15.29 23.16 -18.58
CA LYS A 183 -16.29 22.22 -18.04
C LYS A 183 -16.20 22.11 -16.52
N VAL A 184 -17.35 21.88 -15.88
CA VAL A 184 -17.48 21.63 -14.43
C VAL A 184 -17.12 20.16 -14.10
N SER A 185 -17.51 19.23 -15.00
CA SER A 185 -17.16 17.81 -14.94
C SER A 185 -17.04 17.28 -16.36
N VAL A 186 -16.40 16.13 -16.53
CA VAL A 186 -16.29 15.42 -17.81
C VAL A 186 -16.70 13.96 -17.66
N ARG A 187 -17.27 13.39 -18.72
CA ARG A 187 -17.58 11.97 -18.83
C ARG A 187 -16.53 11.27 -19.67
N LEU A 188 -16.42 9.95 -19.50
CA LEU A 188 -15.38 9.16 -20.13
C LEU A 188 -15.35 9.29 -21.66
N HIS A 189 -16.52 9.25 -22.32
CA HIS A 189 -16.63 9.38 -23.77
C HIS A 189 -16.13 10.74 -24.34
N GLU A 190 -16.14 11.78 -23.52
CA GLU A 190 -15.64 13.10 -23.93
C GLU A 190 -14.11 13.18 -23.99
N LEU A 191 -13.41 12.22 -23.38
CA LEU A 191 -11.96 12.15 -23.36
C LEU A 191 -11.37 11.48 -24.60
N GLY A 192 -12.19 10.70 -25.31
CA GLY A 192 -11.76 9.91 -26.48
C GLY A 192 -11.04 10.69 -27.59
N PRO A 193 -11.47 11.92 -27.95
CA PRO A 193 -10.81 12.68 -29.01
C PRO A 193 -9.40 13.20 -28.70
N TYR A 194 -8.95 13.08 -27.44
CA TYR A 194 -7.71 13.70 -27.00
C TYR A 194 -6.64 12.65 -26.66
N PRO A 195 -5.35 12.92 -26.89
CA PRO A 195 -4.27 12.05 -26.43
C PRO A 195 -4.06 12.19 -24.91
N TRP A 196 -3.78 11.05 -24.25
CA TRP A 196 -3.71 10.96 -22.79
C TRP A 196 -2.27 10.85 -22.29
N VAL A 197 -1.95 11.58 -21.24
CA VAL A 197 -0.87 11.26 -20.30
C VAL A 197 -1.48 10.42 -19.20
N PHE A 198 -1.08 9.15 -19.11
CA PHE A 198 -1.72 8.17 -18.25
C PHE A 198 -0.73 7.53 -17.30
N PHE A 199 -1.18 7.10 -16.14
CA PHE A 199 -0.32 6.43 -15.18
C PHE A 199 0.08 5.03 -15.65
N ASN A 200 1.30 4.60 -15.29
CA ASN A 200 1.80 3.28 -15.60
C ASN A 200 0.97 2.21 -14.89
N ARG A 201 0.71 1.10 -15.59
CA ARG A 201 -0.06 -0.03 -15.06
C ARG A 201 0.46 -0.56 -13.72
N ASN A 202 1.77 -0.53 -13.50
CA ASN A 202 2.40 -1.01 -12.26
C ASN A 202 2.01 -0.19 -11.01
N ILE A 203 1.56 1.06 -11.17
CA ILE A 203 1.13 1.91 -10.04
C ILE A 203 -0.18 1.40 -9.47
N HIS A 204 -1.14 1.07 -10.34
CA HIS A 204 -2.47 0.64 -9.96
C HIS A 204 -3.10 -0.21 -11.07
N HIS A 205 -2.67 -1.48 -11.18
CA HIS A 205 -3.05 -2.35 -12.31
C HIS A 205 -4.57 -2.51 -12.48
N HIS A 206 -5.31 -2.70 -11.39
CA HIS A 206 -6.76 -2.87 -11.45
C HIS A 206 -7.46 -1.63 -12.04
N MET A 207 -7.14 -0.45 -11.55
CA MET A 207 -7.76 0.80 -12.03
C MET A 207 -7.32 1.14 -13.45
N HIS A 208 -6.05 0.91 -13.78
CA HIS A 208 -5.54 1.08 -15.13
C HIS A 208 -6.33 0.22 -16.14
N ASP A 209 -6.50 -1.06 -15.84
CA ASP A 209 -7.19 -2.00 -16.71
C ASP A 209 -8.70 -1.68 -16.80
N LEU A 210 -9.33 -1.33 -15.68
CA LEU A 210 -10.73 -0.91 -15.61
C LEU A 210 -10.98 0.34 -16.48
N ILE A 211 -10.16 1.37 -16.34
CA ILE A 211 -10.30 2.60 -17.15
C ILE A 211 -10.18 2.29 -18.63
N LEU A 212 -9.16 1.51 -19.03
CA LEU A 212 -9.00 1.16 -20.45
C LEU A 212 -10.13 0.29 -20.98
N GLN A 213 -10.63 -0.65 -20.19
CA GLN A 213 -11.78 -1.49 -20.58
C GLN A 213 -13.02 -0.63 -20.82
N ARG A 214 -13.34 0.26 -19.90
CA ARG A 214 -14.49 1.15 -20.03
C ARG A 214 -14.34 2.14 -21.20
N THR A 215 -13.14 2.70 -21.36
CA THR A 215 -12.87 3.60 -22.47
C THR A 215 -13.09 2.94 -23.82
N ARG A 216 -12.65 1.70 -24.00
CA ARG A 216 -12.88 0.94 -25.24
C ARG A 216 -14.35 0.68 -25.52
N ALA A 217 -15.17 0.61 -24.48
CA ALA A 217 -16.62 0.43 -24.62
C ALA A 217 -17.36 1.72 -25.01
N GLU A 218 -16.82 2.88 -24.64
CA GLU A 218 -17.47 4.18 -24.80
C GLU A 218 -16.81 5.08 -25.87
N CYS A 219 -15.56 4.80 -26.25
CA CYS A 219 -14.76 5.63 -27.14
C CYS A 219 -14.07 4.79 -28.22
N GLU A 220 -14.24 5.14 -29.50
CA GLU A 220 -13.56 4.46 -30.61
C GLU A 220 -12.05 4.78 -30.69
N THR A 221 -11.57 5.88 -30.09
CA THR A 221 -10.24 6.47 -30.39
C THR A 221 -9.43 6.92 -29.19
N ALA A 222 -9.66 6.41 -27.96
CA ALA A 222 -8.85 6.81 -26.82
C ALA A 222 -7.40 6.30 -26.95
N GLY A 223 -6.44 7.23 -27.00
CA GLY A 223 -5.02 6.93 -27.17
C GLY A 223 -4.16 7.40 -25.99
N ILE A 224 -3.49 6.45 -25.32
CA ILE A 224 -2.39 6.80 -24.38
C ILE A 224 -1.22 7.26 -25.24
N SER A 225 -0.84 8.52 -25.14
CA SER A 225 0.34 9.07 -25.80
C SER A 225 1.60 8.97 -24.95
N HIS A 226 1.44 9.09 -23.64
CA HIS A 226 2.53 9.01 -22.66
C HIS A 226 2.11 8.20 -21.44
N SER A 227 3.03 7.36 -20.94
CA SER A 227 2.83 6.61 -19.70
C SER A 227 3.85 7.10 -18.66
N VAL A 228 3.39 7.43 -17.47
CA VAL A 228 4.20 8.01 -16.40
C VAL A 228 4.07 7.23 -15.10
N SER A 229 5.13 7.22 -14.30
CA SER A 229 5.13 6.60 -12.97
C SER A 229 4.90 7.61 -11.84
N GLN A 230 5.00 8.90 -12.13
CA GLN A 230 4.82 9.97 -11.14
C GLN A 230 3.90 11.04 -11.72
N GLU A 231 3.01 11.58 -10.89
CA GLU A 231 2.04 12.60 -11.30
C GLU A 231 2.71 13.92 -11.72
N GLU A 232 3.85 14.25 -11.12
CA GLU A 232 4.66 15.42 -11.46
C GLU A 232 5.18 15.35 -12.90
N HIS A 233 5.53 14.16 -13.37
CA HIS A 233 5.94 13.96 -14.77
C HIS A 233 4.74 14.14 -15.73
N ALA A 234 3.53 13.72 -15.32
CA ALA A 234 2.33 13.99 -16.11
C ALA A 234 2.07 15.48 -16.27
N VAL A 235 2.22 16.25 -15.20
CA VAL A 235 2.09 17.72 -15.20
C VAL A 235 3.12 18.37 -16.14
N ALA A 236 4.37 17.92 -16.08
CA ALA A 236 5.45 18.44 -16.95
C ALA A 236 5.20 18.18 -18.44
N LEU A 237 4.53 17.08 -18.79
CA LEU A 237 4.19 16.73 -20.17
C LEU A 237 3.03 17.53 -20.77
N LEU A 238 2.22 18.21 -19.95
CA LEU A 238 1.10 19.03 -20.42
C LEU A 238 1.57 20.33 -21.08
N THR A 239 2.35 20.22 -22.16
CA THR A 239 2.89 21.36 -22.92
C THR A 239 1.98 21.79 -24.09
N ASP A 240 1.08 20.91 -24.54
CA ASP A 240 0.14 21.12 -25.64
C ASP A 240 -1.31 21.24 -25.11
N ASN A 241 -2.11 22.12 -25.73
CA ASN A 241 -3.53 22.28 -25.41
C ASN A 241 -4.43 21.11 -25.84
N ARG A 242 -3.87 20.08 -26.48
CA ARG A 242 -4.61 18.87 -26.87
C ARG A 242 -4.43 17.73 -25.88
N LEU A 243 -3.39 17.79 -25.03
CA LEU A 243 -3.08 16.75 -24.07
C LEU A 243 -3.95 16.88 -22.81
N LEU A 244 -4.41 15.75 -22.31
CA LEU A 244 -4.99 15.65 -20.97
C LEU A 244 -4.23 14.64 -20.11
N ALA A 245 -4.19 14.86 -18.80
CA ALA A 245 -3.58 13.94 -17.85
C ALA A 245 -4.61 13.41 -16.85
N TRP A 246 -4.47 12.14 -16.51
CA TRP A 246 -5.22 11.47 -15.45
C TRP A 246 -4.43 11.59 -14.15
N LEU A 247 -4.97 12.32 -13.18
CA LEU A 247 -4.35 12.50 -11.87
C LEU A 247 -5.32 12.13 -10.75
N THR A 248 -4.75 11.81 -9.59
CA THR A 248 -5.53 11.76 -8.36
C THR A 248 -5.97 13.16 -7.94
N PRO A 249 -6.97 13.32 -7.04
CA PRO A 249 -7.32 14.63 -6.50
C PRO A 249 -6.11 15.35 -5.90
N ALA A 250 -5.24 14.63 -5.19
CA ALA A 250 -4.02 15.17 -4.60
C ALA A 250 -3.00 15.63 -5.66
N GLY A 251 -2.82 14.86 -6.73
CA GLY A 251 -1.98 15.26 -7.87
C GLY A 251 -2.53 16.48 -8.58
N ALA A 252 -3.85 16.55 -8.76
CA ALA A 252 -4.52 17.69 -9.36
C ALA A 252 -4.41 18.96 -8.50
N GLU A 253 -4.48 18.84 -7.18
CA GLU A 253 -4.28 19.96 -6.24
C GLU A 253 -2.83 20.49 -6.34
N ARG A 254 -1.83 19.60 -6.40
CA ARG A 254 -0.43 20.00 -6.65
C ARG A 254 -0.27 20.68 -8.01
N ALA A 255 -0.95 20.18 -9.04
CA ALA A 255 -0.91 20.73 -10.39
C ALA A 255 -1.56 22.12 -10.52
N ALA A 256 -2.48 22.49 -9.63
CA ALA A 256 -3.16 23.78 -9.66
C ALA A 256 -2.19 24.98 -9.60
N HIS A 257 -1.05 24.83 -8.92
CA HIS A 257 -0.01 25.85 -8.85
C HIS A 257 0.71 26.10 -10.20
N SER A 258 0.55 25.21 -11.17
CA SER A 258 1.16 25.32 -12.51
C SER A 258 0.24 25.99 -13.55
N GLY A 259 -0.86 26.61 -13.13
CA GLY A 259 -1.81 27.26 -14.03
C GLY A 259 -2.63 26.29 -14.89
N LEU A 260 -2.72 25.05 -14.49
CA LEU A 260 -3.53 24.01 -15.13
C LEU A 260 -4.97 24.02 -14.60
N LYS A 261 -5.89 23.41 -15.33
CA LYS A 261 -7.29 23.21 -14.94
C LYS A 261 -7.52 21.75 -14.58
N SER A 262 -8.13 21.53 -13.43
CA SER A 262 -8.53 20.22 -12.94
C SER A 262 -10.04 20.07 -13.04
N ILE A 263 -10.49 18.99 -13.65
CA ILE A 263 -11.90 18.72 -13.95
C ILE A 263 -12.21 17.31 -13.42
N PRO A 264 -13.18 17.14 -12.52
CA PRO A 264 -13.53 15.84 -12.02
C PRO A 264 -14.14 14.96 -13.09
N LEU A 265 -13.74 13.69 -13.12
CA LEU A 265 -14.37 12.67 -13.95
C LEU A 265 -15.69 12.23 -13.32
N GLU A 266 -16.78 12.35 -14.07
CA GLU A 266 -18.12 11.91 -13.67
C GLU A 266 -18.34 10.45 -14.08
N ASP A 267 -17.75 9.53 -13.32
CA ASP A 267 -17.98 8.09 -13.49
C ASP A 267 -18.06 7.42 -12.11
N SER A 268 -19.13 6.69 -11.85
CA SER A 268 -19.36 6.05 -10.54
C SER A 268 -18.48 4.83 -10.30
N GLN A 269 -17.95 4.21 -11.35
CA GLN A 269 -17.12 3.01 -11.27
C GLN A 269 -15.62 3.33 -11.29
N ILE A 270 -15.23 4.49 -11.85
CA ILE A 270 -13.83 4.92 -11.91
C ILE A 270 -13.57 5.86 -10.75
N ARG A 271 -13.37 5.28 -9.57
CA ARG A 271 -13.12 6.04 -8.33
C ARG A 271 -11.92 5.48 -7.59
N LEU A 272 -11.12 6.39 -7.06
CA LEU A 272 -9.97 6.03 -6.23
C LEU A 272 -10.46 5.84 -4.80
N GLU A 273 -10.43 4.61 -4.32
CA GLU A 273 -10.74 4.28 -2.93
C GLU A 273 -9.49 4.36 -2.07
N MET A 274 -9.62 4.87 -0.86
CA MET A 274 -8.57 4.86 0.14
C MET A 274 -8.95 3.97 1.30
N HIS A 275 -8.10 3.01 1.58
CA HIS A 275 -8.30 2.01 2.61
C HIS A 275 -7.21 2.13 3.68
N ILE A 276 -7.62 2.08 4.95
CA ILE A 276 -6.70 1.75 6.04
C ILE A 276 -6.72 0.25 6.23
N ALA A 277 -5.56 -0.39 6.25
CA ALA A 277 -5.45 -1.84 6.30
C ALA A 277 -4.44 -2.30 7.34
N THR A 278 -4.74 -3.43 7.97
CA THR A 278 -3.92 -4.13 8.98
C THR A 278 -3.93 -5.62 8.70
N LEU A 279 -3.01 -6.37 9.30
CA LEU A 279 -3.13 -7.83 9.28
C LEU A 279 -4.40 -8.28 9.99
N ALA A 280 -5.07 -9.31 9.45
CA ALA A 280 -6.30 -9.85 10.01
C ALA A 280 -6.11 -10.44 11.43
N ASN A 281 -4.90 -10.93 11.73
CA ASN A 281 -4.51 -11.46 13.04
C ASN A 281 -3.81 -10.41 13.92
N ASN A 282 -3.93 -9.12 13.61
CA ASN A 282 -3.32 -8.07 14.41
C ASN A 282 -4.03 -7.95 15.76
N ASN A 283 -3.33 -8.33 16.83
CA ASN A 283 -3.80 -8.27 18.21
C ASN A 283 -3.22 -7.06 18.98
N SER A 284 -2.57 -6.10 18.32
CA SER A 284 -2.02 -4.92 18.96
C SER A 284 -3.12 -3.95 19.43
N PRO A 285 -3.24 -3.69 20.75
CA PRO A 285 -4.20 -2.71 21.26
C PRO A 285 -3.89 -1.30 20.74
N LEU A 286 -2.60 -0.97 20.56
CA LEU A 286 -2.14 0.31 20.00
C LEU A 286 -2.68 0.53 18.58
N VAL A 287 -2.49 -0.45 17.69
CA VAL A 287 -2.95 -0.36 16.30
C VAL A 287 -4.48 -0.24 16.25
N SER A 288 -5.18 -1.07 17.02
CA SER A 288 -6.65 -1.07 17.06
C SER A 288 -7.22 0.27 17.57
N GLU A 289 -6.63 0.84 18.62
CA GLU A 289 -7.04 2.14 19.15
C GLU A 289 -6.70 3.27 18.18
N TYR A 290 -5.53 3.22 17.54
CA TYR A 290 -5.12 4.21 16.55
C TYR A 290 -6.07 4.23 15.34
N VAL A 291 -6.36 3.07 14.75
CA VAL A 291 -7.31 2.95 13.62
C VAL A 291 -8.68 3.50 14.00
N ARG A 292 -9.20 3.12 15.16
CA ARG A 292 -10.50 3.61 15.65
C ARG A 292 -10.51 5.14 15.82
N THR A 293 -9.46 5.70 16.43
CA THR A 293 -9.35 7.15 16.68
C THR A 293 -9.20 7.93 15.37
N PHE A 294 -8.39 7.41 14.43
CA PHE A 294 -8.24 7.99 13.10
C PHE A 294 -9.56 7.97 12.31
N MET A 295 -10.27 6.82 12.28
CA MET A 295 -11.55 6.71 11.59
C MET A 295 -12.60 7.66 12.14
N LYS A 296 -12.68 7.79 13.47
CA LYS A 296 -13.56 8.77 14.11
C LYS A 296 -13.24 10.20 13.66
N ARG A 297 -11.96 10.57 13.61
CA ARG A 297 -11.54 11.89 13.12
C ARG A 297 -11.92 12.15 11.66
N ILE A 298 -11.81 11.13 10.80
CA ILE A 298 -12.27 11.22 9.40
C ILE A 298 -13.78 11.47 9.33
N GLU A 299 -14.57 10.79 10.15
CA GLU A 299 -16.03 10.96 10.20
C GLU A 299 -16.41 12.36 10.66
N GLU A 300 -15.74 12.89 11.68
CA GLU A 300 -15.97 14.25 12.21
C GLU A 300 -15.61 15.35 11.20
N GLN A 301 -14.68 15.10 10.29
CA GLN A 301 -14.26 16.02 9.24
C GLN A 301 -15.05 15.90 7.94
N ARG A 302 -15.91 14.89 7.80
CA ARG A 302 -16.82 14.81 6.65
C ARG A 302 -17.82 15.96 6.72
N PRO A 303 -17.95 16.79 5.67
CA PRO A 303 -19.04 17.75 5.63
C PRO A 303 -20.36 16.99 5.78
N PRO A 304 -21.33 17.53 6.54
CA PRO A 304 -22.63 16.89 6.68
C PRO A 304 -23.18 16.64 5.27
N LEU A 305 -23.64 15.41 5.03
CA LEU A 305 -24.34 15.05 3.80
C LEU A 305 -25.44 16.07 3.58
N GLN A 306 -25.23 17.00 2.64
CA GLN A 306 -26.34 17.79 2.13
C GLN A 306 -27.27 16.79 1.44
N LEU A 307 -28.32 16.42 2.12
CA LEU A 307 -29.49 15.81 1.53
C LEU A 307 -29.96 16.80 0.46
N GLN A 308 -29.56 16.57 -0.79
CA GLN A 308 -30.23 17.17 -1.93
C GLN A 308 -31.60 16.53 -1.96
N LEU A 309 -32.55 17.21 -1.29
CA LEU A 309 -33.97 16.96 -1.51
C LEU A 309 -34.20 17.17 -3.03
N PRO A 310 -34.89 16.23 -3.70
CA PRO A 310 -35.23 16.41 -5.10
C PRO A 310 -36.07 17.69 -5.22
N ILE A 311 -35.55 18.69 -5.90
CA ILE A 311 -36.30 19.86 -6.35
C ILE A 311 -37.22 19.34 -7.45
N GLY A 312 -38.46 19.05 -7.09
CA GLY A 312 -39.44 18.64 -8.05
C GLY A 312 -40.80 18.52 -7.43
N MET A 313 -41.56 19.58 -7.45
CA MET A 313 -42.98 19.68 -7.74
C MET A 313 -43.49 21.01 -7.16
N ARG A 314 -43.26 22.11 -7.89
CA ARG A 314 -44.20 23.19 -7.85
C ARG A 314 -45.40 22.72 -8.67
N GLY A 315 -46.48 22.38 -7.98
CA GLY A 315 -47.76 22.25 -8.60
C GLY A 315 -48.24 23.63 -9.03
N ASP A 316 -48.55 23.77 -10.31
CA ASP A 316 -49.37 24.85 -10.83
C ASP A 316 -50.75 24.77 -10.17
N ASN A 317 -51.19 25.89 -9.65
CA ASN A 317 -52.56 26.34 -9.52
C ASN A 317 -52.60 27.83 -9.81
#